data_c227527e0f2995eab502d9e0ccf38733
#
_entry.id   c227527e0f2995eab502d9e0ccf38733
#
_cell.length_a   1.000
_cell.length_b   1.000
_cell.length_c   1.000
_cell.angle_alpha   90.00
_cell.angle_beta   90.00
_cell.angle_gamma   90.00
#
_symmetry.space_group_name_H-M   'P 1'
#
loop_
_entity.id
_entity.type
_entity.pdbx_description
1 polymer ?
#
loop_
_entity_poly.entity_id
_entity_poly.type
_entity_poly.pdbx_seq_one_letter_code
_entity_poly.pdbx_strand_id
1 'polypeptide(L)'
;MSSITALLKLAKYIKELKRVMRKKWQDLPDELILKILSYSEVEDLISCGQVSKRTRNISRDTSLWVTANLEEKIVKTELLELILSKGCKILNISDSDIVGSLSSNIKSQLRVLNLSQSQWGFPVRNFRDWNWPGQVYYEENIDVLEDLLSCCKSLQHLEMEGILITPRMAVGICMNGKTLQVLNLNHSFVDESSYYSGGLYDAVPNGNFQTIIKCCQELKEVHLDDFNGDVGLPEENLDFLSANTPPNVEKLHLKNQDIWDHQIKILLSRCRKIKALSLEAHFMTDTSLSYIRKYLNLTLEELRLTDVNDEISFNGFLELKSITRHEILNLPPRPTGTKLKMVRTDIFKMDPLKVR
;
A
#
# COMPACT_ATOMS: atom_id res chain seq x y z
N MET A 1 -0.98 17.84 60.40
CA MET A 1 -1.89 18.83 59.76
C MET A 1 -1.37 19.53 58.51
N SER A 2 -0.09 19.42 58.14
CA SER A 2 0.48 20.14 56.97
C SER A 2 0.14 19.58 55.59
N SER A 3 -0.13 18.26 55.49
CA SER A 3 -0.34 17.57 54.21
C SER A 3 -1.72 17.88 53.58
N ILE A 4 -2.77 17.97 54.36
CA ILE A 4 -4.15 18.25 53.90
C ILE A 4 -4.25 19.68 53.35
N THR A 5 -3.61 20.62 54.04
CA THR A 5 -3.59 22.04 53.61
C THR A 5 -2.83 22.24 52.30
N ALA A 6 -1.78 21.45 52.07
CA ALA A 6 -1.06 21.45 50.83
C ALA A 6 -1.88 20.88 49.64
N LEU A 7 -2.60 19.77 49.88
CA LEU A 7 -3.51 19.17 48.89
C LEU A 7 -4.68 20.08 48.51
N LEU A 8 -5.26 20.79 49.51
CA LEU A 8 -6.33 21.76 49.24
C LEU A 8 -5.83 22.98 48.45
N LYS A 9 -4.60 23.46 48.70
CA LYS A 9 -3.97 24.51 47.93
C LYS A 9 -3.70 24.06 46.49
N LEU A 10 -3.19 22.83 46.29
CA LEU A 10 -2.95 22.25 44.97
C LEU A 10 -4.27 22.08 44.20
N ALA A 11 -5.32 21.56 44.83
CA ALA A 11 -6.64 21.42 44.23
C ALA A 11 -7.22 22.77 43.76
N LYS A 12 -7.05 23.81 44.61
CA LYS A 12 -7.50 25.18 44.32
C LYS A 12 -6.69 25.75 43.13
N TYR A 13 -5.38 25.51 43.12
CA TYR A 13 -4.50 25.94 42.01
C TYR A 13 -4.85 25.26 40.68
N ILE A 14 -5.09 23.93 40.71
CA ILE A 14 -5.51 23.18 39.52
C ILE A 14 -6.89 23.69 39.03
N LYS A 15 -7.81 24.00 39.93
CA LYS A 15 -9.13 24.54 39.57
C LYS A 15 -8.99 25.93 38.92
N GLU A 16 -8.09 26.78 39.42
CA GLU A 16 -7.82 28.09 38.87
C GLU A 16 -7.10 28.02 37.52
N LEU A 17 -6.12 27.13 37.40
CA LEU A 17 -5.49 26.83 36.11
C LEU A 17 -6.50 26.37 35.04
N LYS A 18 -7.37 25.43 35.41
CA LYS A 18 -8.45 24.99 34.51
C LYS A 18 -9.42 26.12 34.15
N ARG A 19 -9.68 27.06 35.05
CA ARG A 19 -10.54 28.23 34.77
C ARG A 19 -9.86 29.23 33.86
N VAL A 20 -8.55 29.50 34.05
CA VAL A 20 -7.75 30.39 33.19
C VAL A 20 -7.60 29.79 31.80
N MET A 21 -7.32 28.50 31.71
CA MET A 21 -7.23 27.81 30.42
C MET A 21 -8.58 27.80 29.67
N ARG A 22 -9.71 27.57 30.39
CA ARG A 22 -11.05 27.64 29.78
C ARG A 22 -11.37 29.04 29.23
N LYS A 23 -11.03 30.10 29.95
CA LYS A 23 -11.22 31.47 29.43
C LYS A 23 -10.41 31.72 28.17
N LYS A 24 -9.13 31.35 28.18
CA LYS A 24 -8.25 31.50 27.01
C LYS A 24 -8.76 30.74 25.79
N TRP A 25 -9.27 29.51 25.95
CA TRP A 25 -9.86 28.72 24.87
C TRP A 25 -11.15 29.37 24.32
N GLN A 26 -12.01 29.89 25.20
CA GLN A 26 -13.24 30.55 24.82
C GLN A 26 -13.02 31.87 24.05
N ASP A 27 -11.89 32.53 24.33
CA ASP A 27 -11.52 33.81 23.72
C ASP A 27 -10.83 33.67 22.35
N LEU A 28 -10.43 32.42 21.95
CA LEU A 28 -9.85 32.19 20.65
C LEU A 28 -10.88 32.36 19.52
N PRO A 29 -10.55 33.01 18.41
CA PRO A 29 -11.36 33.01 17.20
C PRO A 29 -11.60 31.60 16.67
N ASP A 30 -12.73 31.37 15.98
CA ASP A 30 -13.11 30.06 15.45
C ASP A 30 -12.08 29.53 14.46
N GLU A 31 -11.44 30.39 13.67
CA GLU A 31 -10.39 30.06 12.71
C GLU A 31 -9.15 29.48 13.39
N LEU A 32 -8.79 30.01 14.56
CA LEU A 32 -7.66 29.48 15.35
C LEU A 32 -8.00 28.15 15.98
N ILE A 33 -9.22 27.97 16.47
CA ILE A 33 -9.71 26.67 16.98
C ILE A 33 -9.73 25.66 15.84
N LEU A 34 -10.25 26.00 14.66
CA LEU A 34 -10.24 25.16 13.48
C LEU A 34 -8.82 24.74 13.10
N LYS A 35 -7.88 25.70 13.12
CA LYS A 35 -6.45 25.42 12.85
C LYS A 35 -5.84 24.48 13.88
N ILE A 36 -6.18 24.61 15.17
CA ILE A 36 -5.71 23.68 16.22
C ILE A 36 -6.32 22.30 15.99
N LEU A 37 -7.62 22.21 15.72
CA LEU A 37 -8.29 20.93 15.45
C LEU A 37 -7.81 20.25 14.17
N SER A 38 -7.23 20.97 13.22
CA SER A 38 -6.66 20.37 12.02
C SER A 38 -5.41 19.50 12.29
N TYR A 39 -4.85 19.54 13.50
CA TYR A 39 -3.76 18.68 13.96
C TYR A 39 -4.25 17.55 14.88
N SER A 40 -5.57 17.45 15.11
CA SER A 40 -6.16 16.45 16.01
C SER A 40 -6.53 15.18 15.22
N GLU A 41 -6.47 14.06 15.92
CA GLU A 41 -6.98 12.80 15.39
C GLU A 41 -8.52 12.78 15.34
N VAL A 42 -9.08 11.81 14.60
CA VAL A 42 -10.53 11.68 14.39
C VAL A 42 -11.30 11.56 15.71
N GLU A 43 -10.77 10.77 16.64
CA GLU A 43 -11.38 10.56 17.97
C GLU A 43 -11.40 11.84 18.80
N ASP A 44 -10.35 12.65 18.68
CA ASP A 44 -10.28 13.95 19.36
C ASP A 44 -11.29 14.94 18.77
N LEU A 45 -11.50 14.93 17.46
CA LEU A 45 -12.53 15.74 16.81
C LEU A 45 -13.93 15.38 17.31
N ILE A 46 -14.22 14.07 17.45
CA ILE A 46 -15.48 13.59 18.01
C ILE A 46 -15.62 14.04 19.46
N SER A 47 -14.57 13.85 20.25
CA SER A 47 -14.53 14.24 21.67
C SER A 47 -14.72 15.76 21.86
N CYS A 48 -14.04 16.56 21.05
CA CYS A 48 -14.21 18.02 21.02
C CYS A 48 -15.65 18.42 20.68
N GLY A 49 -16.31 17.67 19.79
CA GLY A 49 -17.70 17.89 19.46
C GLY A 49 -18.68 17.68 20.63
N GLN A 50 -18.26 16.99 21.67
CA GLN A 50 -19.08 16.75 22.89
C GLN A 50 -18.90 17.84 23.96
N VAL A 51 -17.82 18.63 23.89
CA VAL A 51 -17.45 19.60 24.95
C VAL A 51 -18.39 20.80 25.01
N SER A 52 -18.75 21.38 23.85
CA SER A 52 -19.63 22.54 23.78
C SER A 52 -20.31 22.63 22.41
N LYS A 53 -21.39 23.45 22.33
CA LYS A 53 -22.08 23.71 21.06
C LYS A 53 -21.13 24.38 20.04
N ARG A 54 -20.26 25.28 20.50
CA ARG A 54 -19.29 25.99 19.64
C ARG A 54 -18.26 25.02 19.06
N THR A 55 -17.59 24.22 19.90
CA THR A 55 -16.60 23.24 19.44
C THR A 55 -17.23 22.16 18.56
N ARG A 56 -18.48 21.77 18.83
CA ARG A 56 -19.25 20.85 17.97
C ARG A 56 -19.46 21.42 16.57
N ASN A 57 -19.77 22.70 16.46
CA ASN A 57 -19.94 23.33 15.15
C ASN A 57 -18.61 23.37 14.38
N ILE A 58 -17.53 23.73 15.06
CA ILE A 58 -16.18 23.80 14.46
C ILE A 58 -15.69 22.38 14.08
N SER A 59 -15.84 21.39 14.96
CA SER A 59 -15.39 20.00 14.69
C SER A 59 -16.15 19.32 13.55
N ARG A 60 -17.31 19.88 13.14
CA ARG A 60 -18.09 19.41 11.99
C ARG A 60 -17.62 19.99 10.67
N ASP A 61 -16.69 20.94 10.68
CA ASP A 61 -16.16 21.51 9.45
C ASP A 61 -15.52 20.42 8.58
N THR A 62 -15.94 20.34 7.32
CA THR A 62 -15.51 19.28 6.40
C THR A 62 -14.01 19.29 6.13
N SER A 63 -13.35 20.43 6.29
CA SER A 63 -11.89 20.54 6.10
C SER A 63 -11.10 19.70 7.11
N LEU A 64 -11.66 19.45 8.29
CA LEU A 64 -11.03 18.60 9.32
C LEU A 64 -11.12 17.11 9.01
N TRP A 65 -12.00 16.71 8.11
CA TRP A 65 -12.31 15.32 7.80
C TRP A 65 -11.72 14.86 6.45
N VAL A 66 -10.95 15.70 5.78
CA VAL A 66 -10.36 15.40 4.46
C VAL A 66 -9.39 14.21 4.56
N THR A 67 -8.66 14.11 5.67
CA THR A 67 -7.72 13.03 5.96
C THR A 67 -8.09 12.37 7.28
N ALA A 68 -8.19 11.06 7.29
CA ALA A 68 -8.41 10.27 8.49
C ALA A 68 -7.35 9.17 8.60
N ASN A 69 -6.64 9.14 9.73
CA ASN A 69 -5.72 8.07 10.08
C ASN A 69 -6.30 7.27 11.23
N LEU A 70 -6.59 6.01 10.99
CA LEU A 70 -7.14 5.05 11.95
C LEU A 70 -6.24 3.81 12.07
N GLU A 71 -4.98 3.94 11.69
CA GLU A 71 -3.96 2.89 11.75
C GLU A 71 -3.86 2.27 13.15
N GLU A 72 -3.68 0.94 13.20
CA GLU A 72 -3.54 0.15 14.43
C GLU A 72 -4.72 0.27 15.42
N LYS A 73 -5.94 0.50 14.92
CA LYS A 73 -7.14 0.71 15.75
C LYS A 73 -8.21 -0.34 15.49
N ILE A 74 -9.10 -0.50 16.50
CA ILE A 74 -10.38 -1.19 16.28
C ILE A 74 -11.38 -0.16 15.76
N VAL A 75 -11.78 -0.30 14.50
CA VAL A 75 -12.60 0.66 13.78
C VAL A 75 -14.01 0.12 13.63
N LYS A 76 -14.98 0.81 14.21
CA LYS A 76 -16.39 0.49 14.01
C LYS A 76 -16.88 1.07 12.68
N THR A 77 -17.74 0.32 11.98
CA THR A 77 -18.27 0.75 10.68
C THR A 77 -19.04 2.06 10.75
N GLU A 78 -19.73 2.36 11.90
CA GLU A 78 -20.40 3.65 12.09
C GLU A 78 -19.42 4.84 12.05
N LEU A 79 -18.19 4.64 12.53
CA LEU A 79 -17.14 5.65 12.44
C LEU A 79 -16.68 5.83 11.00
N LEU A 80 -16.50 4.74 10.24
CA LEU A 80 -16.16 4.81 8.82
C LEU A 80 -17.26 5.54 8.04
N GLU A 81 -18.52 5.21 8.26
CA GLU A 81 -19.65 5.88 7.63
C GLU A 81 -19.68 7.38 7.92
N LEU A 82 -19.42 7.75 9.18
CA LEU A 82 -19.32 9.16 9.56
C LEU A 82 -18.20 9.86 8.77
N ILE A 83 -16.99 9.29 8.75
CA ILE A 83 -15.83 9.84 8.05
C ILE A 83 -16.12 9.98 6.55
N LEU A 84 -16.66 8.96 5.91
CA LEU A 84 -17.01 8.97 4.49
C LEU A 84 -18.10 9.99 4.19
N SER A 85 -19.12 10.10 5.05
CA SER A 85 -20.20 11.09 4.92
C SER A 85 -19.71 12.54 5.02
N LYS A 86 -18.59 12.77 5.71
CA LYS A 86 -17.92 14.07 5.82
C LYS A 86 -17.08 14.44 4.60
N GLY A 87 -16.97 13.55 3.62
CA GLY A 87 -16.23 13.78 2.38
C GLY A 87 -14.73 13.54 2.51
N CYS A 88 -14.34 12.56 3.32
CA CYS A 88 -12.95 12.09 3.43
C CYS A 88 -12.41 11.74 2.05
N LYS A 89 -11.15 12.14 1.80
CA LYS A 89 -10.43 11.88 0.55
C LYS A 89 -9.23 10.96 0.75
N ILE A 90 -8.66 10.96 1.94
CA ILE A 90 -7.49 10.16 2.30
C ILE A 90 -7.82 9.38 3.57
N LEU A 91 -7.92 8.07 3.46
CA LEU A 91 -8.23 7.18 4.57
C LEU A 91 -7.12 6.15 4.72
N ASN A 92 -6.53 6.10 5.90
CA ASN A 92 -5.61 5.05 6.32
C ASN A 92 -6.26 4.24 7.44
N ILE A 93 -6.45 2.95 7.20
CA ILE A 93 -6.94 1.95 8.16
C ILE A 93 -6.03 0.71 8.14
N SER A 94 -4.75 0.91 7.83
CA SER A 94 -3.77 -0.18 7.86
C SER A 94 -3.61 -0.75 9.28
N ASP A 95 -3.32 -2.04 9.34
CA ASP A 95 -3.15 -2.80 10.60
C ASP A 95 -4.32 -2.63 11.60
N SER A 96 -5.54 -2.45 11.09
CA SER A 96 -6.75 -2.15 11.87
C SER A 96 -7.79 -3.26 11.76
N ASP A 97 -8.49 -3.53 12.86
CA ASP A 97 -9.65 -4.43 12.88
C ASP A 97 -10.92 -3.63 12.58
N ILE A 98 -11.69 -4.00 11.58
CA ILE A 98 -12.98 -3.37 11.29
C ILE A 98 -14.10 -4.25 11.84
N VAL A 99 -15.02 -3.62 12.59
CA VAL A 99 -16.13 -4.31 13.26
C VAL A 99 -17.46 -3.72 12.83
N GLY A 100 -18.35 -4.59 12.34
CA GLY A 100 -19.69 -4.23 11.89
C GLY A 100 -19.89 -4.43 10.39
N SER A 101 -20.93 -3.85 9.81
CA SER A 101 -21.25 -3.88 8.39
C SER A 101 -21.50 -2.48 7.85
N LEU A 102 -21.11 -2.20 6.62
CA LEU A 102 -21.35 -0.90 5.98
C LEU A 102 -22.76 -0.84 5.39
N SER A 103 -23.37 0.35 5.46
CA SER A 103 -24.66 0.59 4.80
C SER A 103 -24.49 0.65 3.29
N SER A 104 -25.38 0.03 2.55
CA SER A 104 -25.34 -0.09 1.07
C SER A 104 -25.43 1.23 0.31
N ASN A 105 -25.75 2.34 0.97
CA ASN A 105 -25.99 3.64 0.35
C ASN A 105 -24.86 4.67 0.54
N ILE A 106 -23.70 4.24 1.03
CA ILE A 106 -22.56 5.14 1.28
C ILE A 106 -21.99 5.63 -0.05
N LYS A 107 -21.78 6.94 -0.15
CA LYS A 107 -21.05 7.56 -1.26
C LYS A 107 -19.68 8.00 -0.76
N SER A 108 -18.64 7.40 -1.30
CA SER A 108 -17.26 7.73 -0.97
C SER A 108 -16.68 8.75 -1.95
N GLN A 109 -15.89 9.70 -1.43
CA GLN A 109 -15.08 10.64 -2.20
C GLN A 109 -13.57 10.30 -2.08
N LEU A 110 -13.26 9.11 -1.60
CA LEU A 110 -11.89 8.66 -1.39
C LEU A 110 -11.08 8.71 -2.69
N ARG A 111 -9.87 9.22 -2.55
CA ARG A 111 -8.83 9.23 -3.59
C ARG A 111 -7.65 8.36 -3.19
N VAL A 112 -7.36 8.30 -1.90
CA VAL A 112 -6.30 7.48 -1.32
C VAL A 112 -6.90 6.59 -0.25
N LEU A 113 -6.68 5.30 -0.37
CA LEU A 113 -7.15 4.30 0.57
C LEU A 113 -6.00 3.33 0.88
N ASN A 114 -5.63 3.25 2.14
CA ASN A 114 -4.67 2.27 2.64
C ASN A 114 -5.39 1.28 3.56
N LEU A 115 -5.36 0.01 3.18
CA LEU A 115 -5.96 -1.14 3.86
C LEU A 115 -4.89 -2.16 4.27
N SER A 116 -3.61 -1.84 4.06
CA SER A 116 -2.51 -2.78 4.23
C SER A 116 -2.52 -3.40 5.62
N GLN A 117 -2.30 -4.72 5.67
CA GLN A 117 -2.21 -5.51 6.91
C GLN A 117 -3.41 -5.36 7.84
N SER A 118 -4.55 -4.86 7.35
CA SER A 118 -5.79 -4.81 8.12
C SER A 118 -6.25 -6.22 8.43
N GLN A 119 -6.50 -6.51 9.71
CA GLN A 119 -6.90 -7.84 10.17
C GLN A 119 -8.38 -8.08 9.83
N TRP A 120 -8.62 -8.42 8.58
CA TRP A 120 -9.95 -8.79 8.08
C TRP A 120 -10.30 -10.23 8.45
N GLY A 121 -10.20 -10.56 9.76
CA GLY A 121 -10.50 -11.89 10.28
C GLY A 121 -9.36 -12.89 10.23
N PHE A 122 -8.16 -12.50 9.81
CA PHE A 122 -6.97 -13.34 9.84
C PHE A 122 -5.94 -12.84 10.84
N PRO A 123 -5.48 -13.67 11.79
CA PRO A 123 -4.26 -13.37 12.53
C PRO A 123 -3.05 -13.64 11.62
N VAL A 124 -2.79 -12.76 10.65
CA VAL A 124 -1.69 -12.91 9.68
C VAL A 124 -0.32 -12.54 10.30
N ARG A 125 -0.18 -12.61 11.62
CA ARG A 125 1.10 -12.30 12.27
C ARG A 125 2.23 -13.29 12.01
N ASN A 126 1.95 -14.49 11.40
CA ASN A 126 3.00 -15.48 11.11
C ASN A 126 2.68 -16.28 9.86
N PHE A 127 2.97 -15.76 8.68
CA PHE A 127 2.97 -16.53 7.41
C PHE A 127 3.93 -17.74 7.41
N ARG A 128 4.79 -17.89 8.41
CA ARG A 128 5.74 -18.99 8.51
C ARG A 128 5.17 -20.29 9.10
N ASP A 129 3.98 -20.28 9.67
CA ASP A 129 3.37 -21.45 10.31
C ASP A 129 2.19 -22.02 9.49
N TRP A 130 2.35 -22.09 8.18
CA TRP A 130 1.37 -22.70 7.28
C TRP A 130 1.35 -24.23 7.41
N ASN A 131 0.92 -24.74 8.58
CA ASN A 131 0.48 -26.10 8.74
C ASN A 131 -1.04 -26.15 8.63
N TRP A 132 -1.55 -26.24 7.40
CA TRP A 132 -2.96 -26.36 7.11
C TRP A 132 -3.46 -27.79 7.32
N PRO A 133 -4.46 -28.05 8.17
CA PRO A 133 -5.80 -28.32 7.67
C PRO A 133 -6.92 -27.72 8.57
N GLY A 134 -7.81 -26.96 7.98
CA GLY A 134 -9.17 -26.77 8.51
C GLY A 134 -9.44 -25.51 9.33
N GLN A 135 -8.75 -24.39 9.13
CA GLN A 135 -9.17 -23.14 9.75
C GLN A 135 -10.36 -22.53 8.99
N VAL A 136 -11.44 -22.33 9.72
CA VAL A 136 -12.65 -21.68 9.27
C VAL A 136 -12.35 -20.20 9.02
N TYR A 137 -12.45 -19.78 7.77
CA TYR A 137 -12.38 -18.36 7.40
C TYR A 137 -13.56 -17.64 8.02
N TYR A 138 -13.34 -16.60 8.80
CA TYR A 138 -14.41 -15.71 9.25
C TYR A 138 -14.82 -14.83 8.07
N GLU A 139 -15.83 -15.23 7.34
CA GLU A 139 -16.36 -14.54 6.15
C GLU A 139 -16.91 -13.14 6.48
N GLU A 140 -17.25 -12.89 7.75
CA GLU A 140 -17.97 -11.68 8.18
C GLU A 140 -17.24 -10.35 7.93
N ASN A 141 -15.89 -10.35 7.90
CA ASN A 141 -15.12 -9.11 7.74
C ASN A 141 -14.73 -8.80 6.28
N ILE A 142 -14.73 -9.80 5.40
CA ILE A 142 -14.43 -9.63 3.97
C ILE A 142 -15.49 -8.76 3.32
N ASP A 143 -16.75 -8.94 3.64
CA ASP A 143 -17.87 -8.17 3.09
C ASP A 143 -17.73 -6.66 3.29
N VAL A 144 -17.20 -6.23 4.44
CA VAL A 144 -17.01 -4.80 4.73
C VAL A 144 -15.98 -4.15 3.81
N LEU A 145 -14.89 -4.87 3.49
CA LEU A 145 -13.88 -4.40 2.57
C LEU A 145 -14.41 -4.34 1.13
N GLU A 146 -15.13 -5.37 0.72
CA GLU A 146 -15.78 -5.42 -0.58
C GLU A 146 -16.78 -4.27 -0.74
N ASP A 147 -17.59 -4.01 0.28
CA ASP A 147 -18.55 -2.90 0.29
C ASP A 147 -17.84 -1.55 0.28
N LEU A 148 -16.74 -1.39 1.05
CA LEU A 148 -15.92 -0.18 1.04
C LEU A 148 -15.31 0.09 -0.35
N LEU A 149 -14.73 -0.92 -0.99
CA LEU A 149 -14.18 -0.78 -2.35
C LEU A 149 -15.30 -0.48 -3.36
N SER A 150 -16.46 -1.12 -3.22
CA SER A 150 -17.60 -0.92 -4.12
C SER A 150 -18.17 0.50 -4.05
N CYS A 151 -18.11 1.16 -2.89
CA CYS A 151 -18.57 2.55 -2.76
C CYS A 151 -17.57 3.58 -3.29
N CYS A 152 -16.31 3.18 -3.54
CA CYS A 152 -15.26 4.04 -4.08
C CYS A 152 -15.32 4.09 -5.61
N LYS A 153 -15.35 5.30 -6.19
CA LYS A 153 -15.41 5.51 -7.65
C LYS A 153 -14.38 6.51 -8.19
N SER A 154 -13.46 6.91 -7.33
CA SER A 154 -12.50 7.99 -7.64
C SER A 154 -11.13 7.72 -7.03
N LEU A 155 -10.84 6.45 -6.66
CA LEU A 155 -9.54 6.09 -6.11
C LEU A 155 -8.44 6.36 -7.13
N GLN A 156 -7.38 6.99 -6.63
CA GLN A 156 -6.14 7.26 -7.36
C GLN A 156 -4.99 6.43 -6.80
N HIS A 157 -5.05 6.09 -5.51
CA HIS A 157 -4.04 5.35 -4.80
C HIS A 157 -4.72 4.32 -3.89
N LEU A 158 -4.38 3.06 -4.07
CA LEU A 158 -4.88 1.93 -3.29
C LEU A 158 -3.73 1.08 -2.80
N GLU A 159 -3.62 0.94 -1.49
CA GLU A 159 -2.70 0.03 -0.82
C GLU A 159 -3.49 -1.08 -0.14
N MET A 160 -3.16 -2.33 -0.46
CA MET A 160 -3.79 -3.55 0.03
C MET A 160 -2.73 -4.62 0.34
N GLU A 161 -1.60 -4.19 0.90
CA GLU A 161 -0.53 -5.12 1.26
C GLU A 161 -1.02 -6.16 2.29
N GLY A 162 -0.71 -7.44 2.04
CA GLY A 162 -1.08 -8.53 2.94
C GLY A 162 -2.58 -8.86 2.98
N ILE A 163 -3.34 -8.55 1.94
CA ILE A 163 -4.79 -8.78 1.84
C ILE A 163 -5.10 -9.95 0.89
N LEU A 164 -6.08 -10.78 1.26
CA LEU A 164 -6.67 -11.76 0.34
C LEU A 164 -7.64 -11.06 -0.62
N ILE A 165 -7.34 -11.08 -1.91
CA ILE A 165 -8.14 -10.41 -2.94
C ILE A 165 -9.23 -11.35 -3.44
N THR A 166 -10.47 -11.07 -3.07
CA THR A 166 -11.65 -11.81 -3.54
C THR A 166 -12.09 -11.34 -4.94
N PRO A 167 -12.95 -12.10 -5.64
CA PRO A 167 -13.56 -11.68 -6.90
C PRO A 167 -14.32 -10.34 -6.79
N ARG A 168 -15.04 -10.11 -5.69
CA ARG A 168 -15.78 -8.84 -5.46
C ARG A 168 -14.84 -7.67 -5.24
N MET A 169 -13.73 -7.88 -4.50
CA MET A 169 -12.68 -6.86 -4.36
C MET A 169 -12.06 -6.51 -5.71
N ALA A 170 -11.75 -7.51 -6.55
CA ALA A 170 -11.23 -7.27 -7.89
C ALA A 170 -12.19 -6.41 -8.73
N VAL A 171 -13.50 -6.67 -8.67
CA VAL A 171 -14.51 -5.83 -9.31
C VAL A 171 -14.48 -4.39 -8.73
N GLY A 172 -14.43 -4.25 -7.40
CA GLY A 172 -14.33 -2.95 -6.73
C GLY A 172 -13.09 -2.14 -7.17
N ILE A 173 -11.94 -2.80 -7.31
CA ILE A 173 -10.71 -2.20 -7.86
C ILE A 173 -10.95 -1.75 -9.31
N CYS A 174 -11.54 -2.60 -10.13
CA CYS A 174 -11.83 -2.32 -11.55
C CYS A 174 -12.80 -1.15 -11.75
N MET A 175 -13.73 -0.92 -10.83
CA MET A 175 -14.61 0.27 -10.87
C MET A 175 -13.82 1.58 -10.81
N ASN A 176 -12.60 1.54 -10.26
CA ASN A 176 -11.68 2.67 -10.18
C ASN A 176 -10.60 2.65 -11.28
N GLY A 177 -10.65 1.73 -12.21
CA GLY A 177 -9.58 1.48 -13.19
C GLY A 177 -9.19 2.68 -14.06
N LYS A 178 -10.13 3.63 -14.27
CA LYS A 178 -9.89 4.88 -15.03
C LYS A 178 -9.23 6.00 -14.22
N THR A 179 -9.14 5.85 -12.90
CA THR A 179 -8.60 6.87 -12.00
C THR A 179 -7.41 6.38 -11.20
N LEU A 180 -7.26 5.05 -11.04
CA LEU A 180 -6.24 4.44 -10.22
C LEU A 180 -4.86 4.59 -10.87
N GLN A 181 -3.94 5.23 -10.14
CA GLN A 181 -2.57 5.48 -10.58
C GLN A 181 -1.53 4.69 -9.80
N VAL A 182 -1.82 4.37 -8.55
CA VAL A 182 -0.94 3.58 -7.67
C VAL A 182 -1.71 2.40 -7.12
N LEU A 183 -1.15 1.21 -7.30
CA LEU A 183 -1.70 -0.04 -6.78
C LEU A 183 -0.58 -0.82 -6.08
N ASN A 184 -0.73 -1.01 -4.77
CA ASN A 184 0.17 -1.84 -3.97
C ASN A 184 -0.58 -3.09 -3.50
N LEU A 185 -0.10 -4.25 -3.97
CA LEU A 185 -0.59 -5.58 -3.63
C LEU A 185 0.54 -6.46 -3.09
N ASN A 186 1.59 -5.84 -2.51
CA ASN A 186 2.69 -6.61 -1.92
C ASN A 186 2.16 -7.59 -0.87
N HIS A 187 2.75 -8.78 -0.82
CA HIS A 187 2.36 -9.84 0.12
C HIS A 187 0.87 -10.22 0.08
N SER A 188 0.12 -9.80 -0.93
CA SER A 188 -1.29 -10.13 -1.08
C SER A 188 -1.47 -11.44 -1.82
N PHE A 189 -2.63 -12.06 -1.63
CA PHE A 189 -3.00 -13.32 -2.25
C PHE A 189 -4.28 -13.15 -3.06
N VAL A 190 -4.42 -13.93 -4.11
CA VAL A 190 -5.70 -14.04 -4.83
C VAL A 190 -6.45 -15.26 -4.30
N ASP A 191 -7.73 -15.06 -3.95
CA ASP A 191 -8.59 -16.17 -3.58
C ASP A 191 -8.79 -17.07 -4.79
N GLU A 192 -8.14 -18.21 -4.73
CA GLU A 192 -8.30 -19.31 -5.68
C GLU A 192 -9.17 -20.42 -5.07
N SER A 193 -10.24 -20.07 -4.36
CA SER A 193 -11.09 -21.04 -3.65
C SER A 193 -11.62 -22.19 -4.54
N SER A 194 -11.46 -22.11 -5.85
CA SER A 194 -11.62 -23.23 -6.78
C SER A 194 -10.55 -24.32 -6.63
N TYR A 195 -9.40 -24.06 -6.03
CA TYR A 195 -8.36 -25.08 -5.84
C TYR A 195 -8.72 -26.14 -4.79
N TYR A 196 -9.57 -25.81 -3.81
CA TYR A 196 -9.86 -26.70 -2.67
C TYR A 196 -11.12 -27.54 -2.85
N SER A 197 -11.91 -27.34 -3.89
CA SER A 197 -13.12 -28.13 -4.15
C SER A 197 -12.83 -29.43 -4.91
N GLY A 198 -11.74 -30.14 -4.61
CA GLY A 198 -11.53 -31.58 -4.88
C GLY A 198 -11.83 -32.14 -6.27
N GLY A 199 -11.97 -31.33 -7.28
CA GLY A 199 -12.37 -31.76 -8.60
C GLY A 199 -11.57 -31.09 -9.71
N LEU A 200 -10.74 -31.91 -10.38
CA LEU A 200 -10.20 -31.67 -11.72
C LEU A 200 -9.65 -30.25 -11.99
N TYR A 201 -8.37 -30.22 -12.22
CA TYR A 201 -7.50 -29.06 -12.53
C TYR A 201 -7.90 -28.22 -13.77
N ASP A 202 -9.17 -27.96 -13.98
CA ASP A 202 -9.66 -27.00 -14.97
C ASP A 202 -10.04 -25.66 -14.32
N ALA A 203 -9.31 -25.29 -13.27
CA ALA A 203 -9.42 -23.96 -12.67
C ALA A 203 -9.08 -22.92 -13.73
N VAL A 204 -10.00 -21.98 -13.98
CA VAL A 204 -9.69 -20.76 -14.74
C VAL A 204 -8.62 -20.02 -13.93
N PRO A 205 -7.36 -20.09 -14.33
CA PRO A 205 -6.29 -19.54 -13.52
C PRO A 205 -6.43 -18.02 -13.47
N ASN A 206 -6.49 -17.48 -12.26
CA ASN A 206 -6.15 -16.08 -12.01
C ASN A 206 -7.01 -15.00 -12.71
N GLY A 207 -8.28 -15.25 -12.98
CA GLY A 207 -9.18 -14.29 -13.63
C GLY A 207 -9.24 -12.92 -12.92
N ASN A 208 -9.10 -12.93 -11.60
CA ASN A 208 -9.16 -11.71 -10.78
C ASN A 208 -7.94 -10.81 -11.00
N PHE A 209 -6.73 -11.37 -10.96
CA PHE A 209 -5.50 -10.62 -11.21
C PHE A 209 -5.46 -10.05 -12.64
N GLN A 210 -5.73 -10.90 -13.63
CA GLN A 210 -5.79 -10.49 -15.03
C GLN A 210 -6.85 -9.41 -15.26
N THR A 211 -8.00 -9.52 -14.59
CA THR A 211 -9.06 -8.52 -14.67
C THR A 211 -8.61 -7.17 -14.13
N ILE A 212 -7.93 -7.14 -12.97
CA ILE A 212 -7.37 -5.92 -12.39
C ILE A 212 -6.40 -5.25 -13.36
N ILE A 213 -5.41 -5.99 -13.89
CA ILE A 213 -4.42 -5.45 -14.81
C ILE A 213 -5.06 -4.91 -16.10
N LYS A 214 -6.07 -5.61 -16.65
CA LYS A 214 -6.82 -5.14 -17.83
C LYS A 214 -7.61 -3.87 -17.59
N CYS A 215 -8.24 -3.75 -16.43
CA CYS A 215 -9.12 -2.62 -16.12
C CYS A 215 -8.34 -1.36 -15.73
N CYS A 216 -7.19 -1.50 -15.05
CA CYS A 216 -6.46 -0.38 -14.45
C CYS A 216 -5.37 0.15 -15.40
N GLN A 217 -5.77 0.75 -16.53
CA GLN A 217 -4.84 1.19 -17.58
C GLN A 217 -4.19 2.56 -17.31
N GLU A 218 -4.60 3.26 -16.26
CA GLU A 218 -4.00 4.55 -15.86
C GLU A 218 -2.90 4.40 -14.79
N LEU A 219 -2.52 3.14 -14.45
CA LEU A 219 -1.49 2.87 -13.46
C LEU A 219 -0.13 3.44 -13.86
N LYS A 220 0.49 4.10 -12.90
CA LYS A 220 1.86 4.64 -12.95
C LYS A 220 2.81 3.88 -12.03
N GLU A 221 2.27 3.32 -10.95
CA GLU A 221 3.04 2.62 -9.94
C GLU A 221 2.32 1.32 -9.55
N VAL A 222 3.04 0.20 -9.63
CA VAL A 222 2.54 -1.15 -9.36
C VAL A 222 3.53 -1.88 -8.49
N HIS A 223 3.06 -2.37 -7.35
CA HIS A 223 3.84 -3.16 -6.40
C HIS A 223 3.21 -4.54 -6.27
N LEU A 224 4.00 -5.56 -6.58
CA LEU A 224 3.64 -6.98 -6.54
C LEU A 224 4.77 -7.79 -5.87
N ASP A 225 5.54 -7.17 -4.98
CA ASP A 225 6.60 -7.86 -4.25
C ASP A 225 5.96 -8.94 -3.36
N ASP A 226 6.49 -10.17 -3.44
CA ASP A 226 5.98 -11.32 -2.70
C ASP A 226 4.46 -11.58 -2.89
N PHE A 227 3.90 -11.17 -4.03
CA PHE A 227 2.51 -11.45 -4.37
C PHE A 227 2.31 -12.95 -4.59
N ASN A 228 1.28 -13.54 -3.98
CA ASN A 228 1.06 -14.98 -3.81
C ASN A 228 2.14 -15.69 -2.95
N GLY A 229 2.86 -14.96 -2.09
CA GLY A 229 3.84 -15.53 -1.16
C GLY A 229 5.03 -16.19 -1.86
N ASP A 230 5.54 -17.27 -1.28
CA ASP A 230 6.73 -17.97 -1.79
C ASP A 230 6.51 -18.66 -3.15
N VAL A 231 5.28 -18.81 -3.60
CA VAL A 231 4.95 -19.45 -4.90
C VAL A 231 5.06 -18.46 -6.05
N GLY A 232 4.90 -17.17 -5.77
CA GLY A 232 4.86 -16.12 -6.79
C GLY A 232 3.68 -16.25 -7.76
N LEU A 233 3.71 -15.46 -8.83
CA LEU A 233 2.74 -15.55 -9.92
C LEU A 233 3.07 -16.75 -10.83
N PRO A 234 2.08 -17.57 -11.20
CA PRO A 234 2.25 -18.59 -12.25
C PRO A 234 2.76 -17.96 -13.55
N GLU A 235 3.49 -18.75 -14.35
CA GLU A 235 4.10 -18.31 -15.62
C GLU A 235 3.07 -17.64 -16.54
N GLU A 236 1.87 -18.20 -16.65
CA GLU A 236 0.78 -17.66 -17.47
C GLU A 236 0.36 -16.24 -17.04
N ASN A 237 0.41 -15.97 -15.75
CA ASN A 237 0.11 -14.64 -15.21
C ASN A 237 1.26 -13.66 -15.42
N LEU A 238 2.49 -14.11 -15.36
CA LEU A 238 3.65 -13.30 -15.70
C LEU A 238 3.67 -12.98 -17.19
N ASP A 239 3.30 -13.92 -18.06
CA ASP A 239 3.10 -13.68 -19.48
C ASP A 239 2.01 -12.65 -19.72
N PHE A 240 0.87 -12.82 -19.02
CA PHE A 240 -0.24 -11.88 -19.12
C PHE A 240 0.15 -10.50 -18.61
N LEU A 241 0.80 -10.39 -17.43
CA LEU A 241 1.32 -9.15 -16.87
C LEU A 241 2.24 -8.45 -17.86
N SER A 242 3.23 -9.20 -18.40
CA SER A 242 4.21 -8.67 -19.35
C SER A 242 3.56 -8.11 -20.62
N ALA A 243 2.50 -8.76 -21.10
CA ALA A 243 1.78 -8.35 -22.30
C ALA A 243 0.74 -7.23 -22.05
N ASN A 244 0.24 -7.06 -20.82
CA ASN A 244 -0.88 -6.17 -20.52
C ASN A 244 -0.56 -5.05 -19.53
N THR A 245 0.63 -5.01 -18.93
CA THR A 245 1.04 -3.89 -18.06
C THR A 245 0.84 -2.56 -18.79
N PRO A 246 0.22 -1.55 -18.15
CA PRO A 246 -0.04 -0.26 -18.77
C PRO A 246 1.25 0.42 -19.23
N PRO A 247 1.27 1.02 -20.45
CA PRO A 247 2.51 1.59 -21.00
C PRO A 247 3.01 2.84 -20.28
N ASN A 248 2.18 3.42 -19.41
CA ASN A 248 2.51 4.62 -18.64
C ASN A 248 3.09 4.30 -17.24
N VAL A 249 3.35 3.04 -16.94
CA VAL A 249 3.96 2.65 -15.66
C VAL A 249 5.36 3.27 -15.56
N GLU A 250 5.60 3.95 -14.44
CA GLU A 250 6.86 4.61 -14.08
C GLU A 250 7.61 3.86 -12.99
N LYS A 251 6.88 3.13 -12.11
CA LYS A 251 7.48 2.29 -11.08
C LYS A 251 6.84 0.91 -11.08
N LEU A 252 7.68 -0.12 -11.11
CA LEU A 252 7.26 -1.51 -11.14
C LEU A 252 8.13 -2.35 -10.21
N HIS A 253 7.49 -2.99 -9.24
CA HIS A 253 8.12 -3.84 -8.24
C HIS A 253 7.57 -5.25 -8.38
N LEU A 254 8.48 -6.21 -8.69
CA LEU A 254 8.18 -7.62 -8.95
C LEU A 254 9.22 -8.52 -8.23
N LYS A 255 9.53 -8.21 -6.97
CA LYS A 255 10.39 -9.06 -6.17
C LYS A 255 9.67 -10.38 -5.84
N ASN A 256 10.41 -11.48 -5.78
CA ASN A 256 9.88 -12.83 -5.58
C ASN A 256 8.87 -13.25 -6.66
N GLN A 257 9.14 -12.83 -7.92
CA GLN A 257 8.41 -13.24 -9.10
C GLN A 257 9.40 -13.84 -10.10
N ASP A 258 9.22 -15.09 -10.47
CA ASP A 258 10.10 -15.87 -11.35
C ASP A 258 10.01 -15.40 -12.82
N ILE A 259 10.47 -14.19 -13.08
CA ILE A 259 10.36 -13.56 -14.40
C ILE A 259 11.54 -13.96 -15.32
N TRP A 260 11.22 -14.35 -16.54
CA TRP A 260 12.16 -14.83 -17.56
C TRP A 260 12.51 -13.76 -18.59
N ASP A 261 13.62 -13.96 -19.30
CA ASP A 261 14.10 -13.05 -20.35
C ASP A 261 13.03 -12.66 -21.39
N HIS A 262 12.20 -13.61 -21.82
CA HIS A 262 11.15 -13.33 -22.81
C HIS A 262 10.05 -12.42 -22.27
N GLN A 263 9.69 -12.58 -20.99
CA GLN A 263 8.70 -11.74 -20.31
C GLN A 263 9.25 -10.32 -20.10
N ILE A 264 10.51 -10.20 -19.66
CA ILE A 264 11.21 -8.91 -19.56
C ILE A 264 11.23 -8.19 -20.92
N LYS A 265 11.53 -8.89 -22.01
CA LYS A 265 11.50 -8.32 -23.35
C LYS A 265 10.12 -7.74 -23.69
N ILE A 266 9.06 -8.51 -23.48
CA ILE A 266 7.69 -8.10 -23.78
C ILE A 266 7.33 -6.88 -22.94
N LEU A 267 7.52 -6.98 -21.63
CA LEU A 267 7.22 -5.93 -20.65
C LEU A 267 7.89 -4.60 -21.01
N LEU A 268 9.23 -4.61 -21.19
CA LEU A 268 10.00 -3.41 -21.43
C LEU A 268 9.82 -2.84 -22.84
N SER A 269 9.41 -3.66 -23.80
CA SER A 269 9.04 -3.15 -25.12
C SER A 269 7.83 -2.22 -25.09
N ARG A 270 6.93 -2.43 -24.11
CA ARG A 270 5.71 -1.65 -23.87
C ARG A 270 5.93 -0.51 -22.88
N CYS A 271 6.53 -0.82 -21.72
CA CYS A 271 6.66 0.07 -20.57
C CYS A 271 7.98 0.84 -20.62
N ARG A 272 8.11 1.77 -21.55
CA ARG A 272 9.36 2.53 -21.78
C ARG A 272 9.51 3.75 -20.87
N LYS A 273 8.56 4.00 -19.97
CA LYS A 273 8.58 5.14 -19.05
C LYS A 273 9.04 4.75 -17.64
N ILE A 274 9.42 3.49 -17.45
CA ILE A 274 9.85 3.00 -16.14
C ILE A 274 11.07 3.78 -15.67
N LYS A 275 10.98 4.34 -14.47
CA LYS A 275 12.01 5.06 -13.74
C LYS A 275 12.58 4.22 -12.60
N ALA A 276 11.72 3.43 -11.94
CA ALA A 276 12.13 2.50 -10.90
C ALA A 276 11.66 1.09 -11.25
N LEU A 277 12.59 0.15 -11.25
CA LEU A 277 12.35 -1.26 -11.56
C LEU A 277 12.99 -2.14 -10.48
N SER A 278 12.17 -2.98 -9.85
CA SER A 278 12.63 -4.00 -8.90
C SER A 278 12.23 -5.38 -9.42
N LEU A 279 13.20 -6.27 -9.55
CA LEU A 279 13.02 -7.62 -10.08
C LEU A 279 13.79 -8.63 -9.23
N GLU A 280 13.28 -9.85 -9.17
CA GLU A 280 14.07 -11.01 -8.80
C GLU A 280 14.74 -11.58 -10.06
N ALA A 281 16.05 -11.83 -9.95
CA ALA A 281 16.86 -12.19 -11.11
C ALA A 281 17.20 -13.68 -11.18
N HIS A 282 16.40 -14.53 -10.50
CA HIS A 282 16.67 -15.96 -10.41
C HIS A 282 16.66 -16.65 -11.79
N PHE A 283 15.73 -16.29 -12.68
CA PHE A 283 15.62 -16.85 -14.04
C PHE A 283 16.05 -15.87 -15.16
N MET A 284 16.70 -14.78 -14.79
CA MET A 284 17.22 -13.80 -15.73
C MET A 284 18.63 -14.17 -16.21
N THR A 285 18.98 -13.79 -17.43
CA THR A 285 20.32 -13.87 -17.98
C THR A 285 20.85 -12.49 -18.41
N ASP A 286 22.07 -12.42 -18.96
CA ASP A 286 22.60 -11.20 -19.58
C ASP A 286 21.68 -10.64 -20.68
N THR A 287 20.83 -11.50 -21.25
CA THR A 287 19.83 -11.08 -22.25
C THR A 287 18.83 -10.10 -21.66
N SER A 288 18.31 -10.36 -20.45
CA SER A 288 17.45 -9.44 -19.73
C SER A 288 18.12 -8.10 -19.46
N LEU A 289 19.38 -8.11 -19.04
CA LEU A 289 20.14 -6.88 -18.82
C LEU A 289 20.29 -6.06 -20.12
N SER A 290 20.49 -6.75 -21.26
CA SER A 290 20.53 -6.10 -22.57
C SER A 290 19.19 -5.44 -22.93
N TYR A 291 18.05 -6.06 -22.58
CA TYR A 291 16.73 -5.46 -22.79
C TYR A 291 16.49 -4.26 -21.88
N ILE A 292 16.87 -4.33 -20.59
CA ILE A 292 16.79 -3.19 -19.66
C ILE A 292 17.58 -2.01 -20.26
N ARG A 293 18.82 -2.23 -20.68
CA ARG A 293 19.63 -1.22 -21.35
C ARG A 293 18.96 -0.69 -22.61
N LYS A 294 18.48 -1.57 -23.48
CA LYS A 294 17.89 -1.18 -24.77
C LYS A 294 16.66 -0.31 -24.62
N TYR A 295 15.79 -0.63 -23.69
CA TYR A 295 14.47 0.00 -23.61
C TYR A 295 14.37 1.13 -22.58
N LEU A 296 15.21 1.11 -21.52
CA LEU A 296 15.11 2.02 -20.39
C LEU A 296 16.33 2.94 -20.21
N ASN A 297 17.29 2.96 -21.13
CA ASN A 297 18.53 3.72 -21.00
C ASN A 297 18.35 5.22 -20.74
N LEU A 298 17.22 5.80 -21.11
CA LEU A 298 16.94 7.23 -20.95
C LEU A 298 16.00 7.54 -19.77
N THR A 299 15.32 6.54 -19.22
CA THR A 299 14.25 6.75 -18.23
C THR A 299 14.54 6.13 -16.87
N LEU A 300 15.31 5.04 -16.81
CA LEU A 300 15.58 4.31 -15.60
C LEU A 300 16.43 5.15 -14.62
N GLU A 301 15.92 5.35 -13.43
CA GLU A 301 16.56 6.10 -12.32
C GLU A 301 16.96 5.17 -11.17
N GLU A 302 16.25 4.06 -11.01
CA GLU A 302 16.49 3.08 -9.96
C GLU A 302 16.31 1.67 -10.52
N LEU A 303 17.30 0.81 -10.29
CA LEU A 303 17.23 -0.63 -10.59
C LEU A 303 17.61 -1.42 -9.35
N ARG A 304 16.71 -2.29 -8.92
CA ARG A 304 16.96 -3.27 -7.87
C ARG A 304 16.85 -4.67 -8.47
N LEU A 305 17.91 -5.45 -8.32
CA LEU A 305 17.94 -6.87 -8.67
C LEU A 305 18.22 -7.65 -7.39
N THR A 306 17.36 -8.59 -7.07
CA THR A 306 17.52 -9.51 -5.93
C THR A 306 17.71 -10.93 -6.46
N ASP A 307 18.27 -11.80 -5.65
CA ASP A 307 18.49 -13.22 -5.95
C ASP A 307 19.12 -13.49 -7.33
N VAL A 308 20.22 -12.78 -7.61
CA VAL A 308 20.92 -12.86 -8.90
C VAL A 308 21.64 -14.20 -9.01
N ASN A 309 21.27 -14.99 -10.04
CA ASN A 309 21.88 -16.26 -10.34
C ASN A 309 23.24 -16.12 -11.08
N ASP A 310 23.95 -17.25 -11.30
CA ASP A 310 25.24 -17.28 -11.99
C ASP A 310 25.16 -17.08 -13.52
N GLU A 311 23.96 -17.05 -14.13
CA GLU A 311 23.74 -16.79 -15.55
C GLU A 311 23.85 -15.31 -15.92
N ILE A 312 23.84 -14.44 -14.91
CA ILE A 312 24.14 -13.02 -15.07
C ILE A 312 25.64 -12.81 -14.87
N SER A 313 26.33 -12.50 -15.95
CA SER A 313 27.76 -12.28 -15.94
C SER A 313 28.15 -10.90 -15.41
N PHE A 314 29.40 -10.77 -14.94
CA PHE A 314 29.96 -9.47 -14.57
C PHE A 314 29.98 -8.49 -15.76
N ASN A 315 30.17 -9.00 -16.97
CA ASN A 315 30.14 -8.16 -18.19
C ASN A 315 28.74 -7.62 -18.46
N GLY A 316 27.67 -8.40 -18.23
CA GLY A 316 26.29 -7.93 -18.30
C GLY A 316 26.05 -6.73 -17.38
N PHE A 317 26.54 -6.77 -16.14
CA PHE A 317 26.47 -5.62 -15.25
C PHE A 317 27.31 -4.42 -15.69
N LEU A 318 28.51 -4.66 -16.26
CA LEU A 318 29.34 -3.58 -16.79
C LEU A 318 28.65 -2.85 -17.96
N GLU A 319 27.91 -3.57 -18.76
CA GLU A 319 27.12 -2.96 -19.83
C GLU A 319 26.00 -2.05 -19.29
N LEU A 320 25.39 -2.39 -18.15
CA LEU A 320 24.43 -1.52 -17.49
C LEU A 320 25.06 -0.26 -16.89
N LYS A 321 26.32 -0.31 -16.40
CA LYS A 321 27.05 0.88 -15.94
C LYS A 321 27.24 1.97 -16.99
N SER A 322 27.15 1.62 -18.27
CA SER A 322 27.18 2.60 -19.36
C SER A 322 25.88 3.42 -19.48
N ILE A 323 24.83 3.03 -18.76
CA ILE A 323 23.62 3.82 -18.56
C ILE A 323 23.95 4.87 -17.51
N THR A 324 24.25 6.09 -17.92
CA THR A 324 25.00 7.14 -17.22
C THR A 324 24.34 7.74 -15.97
N ARG A 325 23.32 7.15 -15.36
CA ARG A 325 22.59 7.72 -14.23
C ARG A 325 22.17 6.73 -13.13
N HIS A 326 22.64 5.46 -13.17
CA HIS A 326 21.99 4.43 -12.36
C HIS A 326 22.99 3.64 -11.54
N GLU A 327 22.64 3.45 -10.26
CA GLU A 327 23.32 2.54 -9.36
C GLU A 327 22.60 1.19 -9.35
N ILE A 328 23.37 0.12 -9.51
CA ILE A 328 22.87 -1.26 -9.37
C ILE A 328 23.05 -1.64 -7.91
N LEU A 329 21.97 -1.92 -7.23
CA LEU A 329 21.95 -2.21 -5.81
C LEU A 329 21.68 -3.69 -5.53
N ASN A 330 22.45 -4.23 -4.59
CA ASN A 330 22.31 -5.54 -3.96
C ASN A 330 22.60 -6.76 -4.85
N LEU A 331 23.89 -7.02 -5.04
CA LEU A 331 24.35 -8.36 -5.42
C LEU A 331 24.53 -9.22 -4.17
N PRO A 332 23.96 -10.44 -4.10
CA PRO A 332 24.25 -11.38 -3.02
C PRO A 332 25.74 -11.80 -3.04
N PRO A 333 26.32 -12.15 -1.90
CA PRO A 333 27.70 -12.64 -1.86
C PRO A 333 27.78 -13.98 -2.60
N ARG A 334 28.63 -14.08 -3.63
CA ARG A 334 28.92 -15.34 -4.31
C ARG A 334 29.44 -16.39 -3.32
N PRO A 335 28.99 -17.65 -3.46
CA PRO A 335 29.65 -18.74 -2.75
C PRO A 335 31.08 -18.90 -3.28
N THR A 336 32.00 -18.80 -2.37
CA THR A 336 33.42 -19.20 -2.35
C THR A 336 34.09 -19.57 -3.67
N GLY A 337 34.99 -18.75 -4.16
CA GLY A 337 36.03 -19.15 -5.15
C GLY A 337 36.74 -18.02 -5.89
N THR A 338 36.20 -16.85 -6.03
CA THR A 338 36.86 -15.73 -6.69
C THR A 338 36.95 -14.51 -5.81
N LYS A 339 38.18 -14.05 -5.57
CA LYS A 339 38.51 -12.85 -4.82
C LYS A 339 37.98 -11.60 -5.55
N LEU A 340 36.73 -11.29 -5.41
CA LEU A 340 36.20 -9.95 -5.69
C LEU A 340 35.79 -9.34 -4.36
N LYS A 341 36.49 -8.31 -3.93
CA LYS A 341 36.03 -7.43 -2.84
C LYS A 341 34.74 -6.77 -3.32
N MET A 342 33.63 -7.27 -2.82
CA MET A 342 32.33 -6.60 -3.00
C MET A 342 32.32 -5.33 -2.15
N VAL A 343 32.09 -4.23 -2.78
CA VAL A 343 31.67 -3.00 -2.14
C VAL A 343 30.15 -3.16 -1.90
N ARG A 344 29.75 -3.26 -0.65
CA ARG A 344 28.37 -3.07 -0.23
C ARG A 344 28.01 -1.63 -0.55
N THR A 345 27.21 -1.39 -1.57
CA THR A 345 26.67 -0.06 -1.83
C THR A 345 25.33 0.01 -1.15
N ASP A 346 25.31 0.73 -0.03
CA ASP A 346 24.08 1.19 0.59
C ASP A 346 23.38 2.16 -0.37
N ILE A 347 22.06 2.16 -0.32
CA ILE A 347 21.18 2.95 -1.19
C ILE A 347 21.58 4.44 -1.17
N PHE A 348 22.20 4.94 -2.22
CA PHE A 348 22.39 6.37 -2.41
C PHE A 348 21.22 6.91 -3.25
N LYS A 349 20.34 7.64 -2.59
CA LYS A 349 19.43 8.56 -3.28
C LYS A 349 20.28 9.73 -3.81
N MET A 350 20.45 9.82 -5.10
CA MET A 350 21.01 11.03 -5.69
C MET A 350 19.97 12.15 -5.65
N ASP A 351 20.32 13.22 -4.95
CA ASP A 351 19.60 14.48 -4.96
C ASP A 351 19.78 15.15 -6.34
N PRO A 352 18.70 15.40 -7.13
CA PRO A 352 18.82 15.95 -8.48
C PRO A 352 19.33 17.39 -8.54
N LEU A 353 19.69 18.02 -7.41
CA LEU A 353 20.11 19.41 -7.31
C LEU A 353 21.64 19.62 -7.25
N LYS A 354 22.46 18.57 -7.39
CA LYS A 354 23.94 18.70 -7.36
C LYS A 354 24.61 18.33 -8.68
N VAL A 355 24.13 18.85 -9.79
CA VAL A 355 24.94 18.94 -11.03
C VAL A 355 24.84 20.37 -11.53
N ARG A 356 25.78 21.18 -11.11
CA ARG A 356 26.23 22.35 -11.83
C ARG A 356 27.48 22.00 -12.62
#